data_2fc06efb1b5aaaef7b253781605d347e
#
_entry.id   2fc06efb1b5aaaef7b253781605d347e
#
_cell.length_a   1.000
_cell.length_b   1.000
_cell.length_c   1.000
_cell.angle_alpha   90.00
_cell.angle_beta   90.00
_cell.angle_gamma   90.00
#
_symmetry.space_group_name_H-M   'P 1'
#
loop_
_entity.id
_entity.type
_entity.pdbx_description
1 polymer ?
#
loop_
_entity_poly.entity_id
_entity_poly.type
_entity_poly.pdbx_seq_one_letter_code
_entity_poly.pdbx_strand_id
1 'polypeptide(L)'
;MGPRWMTWIGLCALLLLARPAWADDPDFIAFSAGVFDLGKDRTAAEGRLEYRSDFRLWLFKPFAGVMATSDGGTHVYVGVLVDMYFGRRMVATLSFAPGYYAKGGGKDLGNDLEFRSQLEIAYRFDDRSRLGMSISHLSNASIGKKNPGTENLMLTYAVPVRGLFGDW
;
A
#
# COMPACT_ATOMS: atom_id res chain seq x y z
N MET A 1 29.58 19.13 6.46
CA MET A 1 28.95 17.81 6.64
C MET A 1 28.23 17.84 7.98
N GLY A 2 26.91 18.03 7.99
CA GLY A 2 26.09 18.01 9.22
C GLY A 2 25.96 16.56 9.75
N PRO A 3 25.84 16.37 11.06
CA PRO A 3 25.84 15.03 11.64
C PRO A 3 24.57 14.27 11.26
N ARG A 4 24.75 13.10 10.61
CA ARG A 4 23.70 12.21 10.10
C ARG A 4 22.70 11.71 11.18
N TRP A 5 23.00 11.88 12.47
CA TRP A 5 22.11 11.54 13.58
C TRP A 5 20.93 12.50 13.75
N MET A 6 21.03 13.75 13.27
CA MET A 6 19.91 14.72 13.33
C MET A 6 18.72 14.30 12.42
N THR A 7 18.97 13.60 11.32
CA THR A 7 17.92 13.08 10.44
C THR A 7 17.14 11.94 11.07
N TRP A 8 17.78 11.09 11.88
CA TRP A 8 17.11 9.99 12.58
C TRP A 8 16.27 10.48 13.77
N ILE A 9 16.68 11.54 14.45
CA ILE A 9 15.91 12.16 15.55
C ILE A 9 14.62 12.78 15.01
N GLY A 10 14.66 13.42 13.82
CA GLY A 10 13.47 13.96 13.16
C GLY A 10 12.46 12.88 12.78
N LEU A 11 12.92 11.73 12.28
CA LEU A 11 12.05 10.61 11.90
C LEU A 11 11.41 9.94 13.12
N CYS A 12 12.18 9.75 14.20
CA CYS A 12 11.67 9.21 15.46
C CYS A 12 10.69 10.18 16.16
N ALA A 13 10.90 11.49 16.08
CA ALA A 13 9.99 12.47 16.63
C ALA A 13 8.65 12.52 15.91
N LEU A 14 8.63 12.31 14.58
CA LEU A 14 7.38 12.21 13.81
C LEU A 14 6.56 10.97 14.21
N LEU A 15 7.21 9.86 14.50
CA LEU A 15 6.56 8.62 14.96
C LEU A 15 5.95 8.74 16.37
N LEU A 16 6.54 9.58 17.23
CA LEU A 16 6.03 9.82 18.59
C LEU A 16 4.79 10.74 18.63
N LEU A 17 4.52 11.51 17.56
CA LEU A 17 3.34 12.35 17.43
C LEU A 17 2.11 11.58 16.88
N ALA A 18 2.31 10.39 16.36
CA ALA A 18 1.23 9.49 15.93
C ALA A 18 0.55 8.92 17.18
N ARG A 19 -0.57 9.50 17.58
CA ARG A 19 -1.42 8.88 18.61
C ARG A 19 -2.07 7.64 17.97
N PRO A 20 -2.03 6.46 18.61
CA PRO A 20 -2.93 5.37 18.24
C PRO A 20 -4.35 5.87 18.54
N ALA A 21 -4.99 6.46 17.54
CA ALA A 21 -6.42 6.73 17.63
C ALA A 21 -7.09 5.36 17.57
N TRP A 22 -7.75 4.98 18.62
CA TRP A 22 -8.74 3.89 18.66
C TRP A 22 -9.95 4.36 17.83
N ALA A 23 -9.71 4.67 16.57
CA ALA A 23 -10.76 5.00 15.64
C ALA A 23 -11.40 3.67 15.25
N ASP A 24 -12.68 3.57 15.46
CA ASP A 24 -13.57 2.58 14.89
C ASP A 24 -13.60 2.79 13.37
N ASP A 25 -12.53 2.33 12.70
CA ASP A 25 -12.45 2.38 11.25
C ASP A 25 -13.30 1.26 10.67
N PRO A 26 -14.05 1.51 9.62
CA PRO A 26 -14.73 0.45 8.89
C PRO A 26 -13.74 -0.40 8.08
N ASP A 27 -14.21 -1.57 7.64
CA ASP A 27 -13.61 -2.26 6.51
C ASP A 27 -13.67 -1.38 5.26
N PHE A 28 -12.66 -1.48 4.38
CA PHE A 28 -12.61 -0.72 3.13
C PHE A 28 -12.49 -1.64 1.93
N ILE A 29 -13.14 -1.23 0.83
CA ILE A 29 -12.73 -1.60 -0.52
C ILE A 29 -11.93 -0.42 -1.08
N ALA A 30 -10.70 -0.68 -1.51
CA ALA A 30 -9.82 0.34 -2.07
C ALA A 30 -9.57 0.05 -3.55
N PHE A 31 -9.79 1.08 -4.37
CA PHE A 31 -9.52 1.10 -5.80
C PHE A 31 -8.31 1.99 -6.04
N SER A 32 -7.33 1.49 -6.75
CA SER A 32 -6.14 2.29 -7.09
C SER A 32 -5.87 2.24 -8.58
N ALA A 33 -5.39 3.37 -9.11
CA ALA A 33 -4.89 3.48 -10.47
C ALA A 33 -3.57 4.24 -10.46
N GLY A 34 -2.63 3.86 -11.33
CA GLY A 34 -1.34 4.51 -11.37
C GLY A 34 -0.36 3.89 -12.35
N VAL A 35 0.91 3.94 -11.98
CA VAL A 35 2.03 3.58 -12.83
C VAL A 35 2.87 2.49 -12.18
N PHE A 36 3.04 1.39 -12.90
CA PHE A 36 3.98 0.31 -12.60
C PHE A 36 5.35 0.62 -13.21
N ASP A 37 6.42 0.26 -12.51
CA ASP A 37 7.82 0.41 -12.92
C ASP A 37 8.17 1.87 -13.29
N LEU A 38 7.86 2.77 -12.36
CA LEU A 38 7.95 4.22 -12.53
C LEU A 38 9.35 4.64 -13.00
N GLY A 39 9.40 5.31 -14.16
CA GLY A 39 10.63 5.89 -14.71
C GLY A 39 11.64 4.86 -15.21
N LYS A 40 11.23 3.62 -15.51
CA LYS A 40 12.06 2.53 -16.01
C LYS A 40 11.55 1.99 -17.36
N ASP A 41 12.27 1.00 -17.91
CA ASP A 41 12.06 0.50 -19.28
C ASP A 41 10.72 -0.24 -19.51
N ARG A 42 10.07 -0.69 -18.43
CA ARG A 42 8.82 -1.45 -18.48
C ARG A 42 7.66 -0.72 -17.81
N THR A 43 7.64 0.60 -17.93
CA THR A 43 6.57 1.43 -17.41
C THR A 43 5.22 1.03 -18.04
N ALA A 44 4.24 0.69 -17.20
CA ALA A 44 2.89 0.29 -17.60
C ALA A 44 1.83 0.98 -16.73
N ALA A 45 0.59 1.10 -17.22
CA ALA A 45 -0.52 1.47 -16.37
C ALA A 45 -0.83 0.33 -15.40
N GLU A 46 -1.19 0.67 -14.16
CA GLU A 46 -1.50 -0.29 -13.09
C GLU A 46 -2.86 0.01 -12.47
N GLY A 47 -3.66 -1.04 -12.25
CA GLY A 47 -4.89 -1.02 -11.46
C GLY A 47 -4.80 -1.99 -10.30
N ARG A 48 -5.39 -1.62 -9.14
CA ARG A 48 -5.48 -2.48 -7.95
C ARG A 48 -6.87 -2.46 -7.36
N LEU A 49 -7.24 -3.59 -6.75
CA LEU A 49 -8.42 -3.74 -5.90
C LEU A 49 -7.97 -4.40 -4.60
N GLU A 50 -8.28 -3.77 -3.46
CA GLU A 50 -7.92 -4.27 -2.14
C GLU A 50 -9.13 -4.30 -1.22
N TYR A 51 -9.23 -5.34 -0.40
CA TYR A 51 -10.03 -5.36 0.81
C TYR A 51 -9.12 -5.12 2.00
N ARG A 52 -9.42 -4.13 2.82
CA ARG A 52 -8.68 -3.75 4.03
C ARG A 52 -9.61 -3.93 5.23
N SER A 53 -9.30 -4.88 6.10
CA SER A 53 -10.13 -5.18 7.27
C SER A 53 -9.92 -4.17 8.40
N ASP A 54 -10.96 -3.95 9.20
CA ASP A 54 -10.89 -3.21 10.47
C ASP A 54 -10.43 -4.10 11.65
N PHE A 55 -10.46 -5.44 11.46
CA PHE A 55 -9.94 -6.37 12.46
C PHE A 55 -8.50 -6.02 12.84
N ARG A 56 -8.22 -5.95 14.14
CA ARG A 56 -6.89 -5.60 14.66
C ARG A 56 -6.31 -6.72 15.50
N LEU A 57 -5.09 -7.13 15.11
CA LEU A 57 -4.20 -7.86 15.97
C LEU A 57 -3.12 -6.89 16.43
N TRP A 58 -3.31 -6.31 17.63
CA TRP A 58 -2.51 -5.22 18.16
C TRP A 58 -2.62 -3.95 17.28
N LEU A 59 -1.59 -3.60 16.50
CA LEU A 59 -1.63 -2.47 15.55
C LEU A 59 -1.79 -2.91 14.09
N PHE A 60 -1.70 -4.21 13.81
CA PHE A 60 -1.75 -4.76 12.47
C PHE A 60 -3.20 -5.07 12.05
N LYS A 61 -3.56 -4.65 10.85
CA LYS A 61 -4.84 -4.95 10.20
C LYS A 61 -4.57 -5.81 8.97
N PRO A 62 -5.27 -6.95 8.79
CA PRO A 62 -5.10 -7.77 7.60
C PRO A 62 -5.69 -7.08 6.38
N PHE A 63 -5.09 -7.33 5.22
CA PHE A 63 -5.64 -6.93 3.94
C PHE A 63 -5.27 -7.94 2.86
N ALA A 64 -6.04 -7.95 1.78
CA ALA A 64 -5.77 -8.75 0.60
C ALA A 64 -6.07 -7.93 -0.66
N GLY A 65 -5.43 -8.26 -1.77
CA GLY A 65 -5.67 -7.53 -2.99
C GLY A 65 -5.17 -8.23 -4.25
N VAL A 66 -5.59 -7.64 -5.36
CA VAL A 66 -5.15 -8.02 -6.69
C VAL A 66 -4.68 -6.78 -7.44
N MET A 67 -3.67 -6.96 -8.27
CA MET A 67 -3.09 -5.95 -9.14
C MET A 67 -3.05 -6.49 -10.56
N ALA A 68 -3.28 -5.63 -11.52
CA ALA A 68 -3.06 -5.92 -12.94
C ALA A 68 -2.40 -4.73 -13.63
N THR A 69 -1.56 -5.01 -14.64
CA THR A 69 -0.90 -4.00 -15.46
C THR A 69 -1.36 -4.08 -16.91
N SER A 70 -1.23 -2.99 -17.66
CA SER A 70 -1.66 -2.91 -19.06
C SER A 70 -0.90 -3.84 -20.02
N ASP A 71 0.26 -4.35 -19.61
CA ASP A 71 1.09 -5.33 -20.32
C ASP A 71 0.85 -6.78 -19.87
N GLY A 72 -0.17 -7.00 -18.99
CA GLY A 72 -0.62 -8.33 -18.58
C GLY A 72 0.05 -8.88 -17.33
N GLY A 73 0.89 -8.10 -16.65
CA GLY A 73 1.39 -8.46 -15.31
C GLY A 73 0.25 -8.51 -14.30
N THR A 74 0.26 -9.50 -13.41
CA THR A 74 -0.74 -9.65 -12.33
C THR A 74 -0.06 -10.04 -11.03
N HIS A 75 -0.62 -9.57 -9.90
CA HIS A 75 -0.14 -9.90 -8.57
C HIS A 75 -1.33 -10.10 -7.62
N VAL A 76 -1.39 -11.26 -6.97
CA VAL A 76 -2.38 -11.56 -5.93
C VAL A 76 -1.64 -11.68 -4.61
N TYR A 77 -2.10 -10.95 -3.61
CA TYR A 77 -1.36 -10.81 -2.36
C TYR A 77 -2.26 -10.73 -1.14
N VAL A 78 -1.70 -11.11 0.01
CA VAL A 78 -2.29 -10.96 1.33
C VAL A 78 -1.23 -10.43 2.28
N GLY A 79 -1.60 -9.56 3.21
CA GLY A 79 -0.63 -8.94 4.09
C GLY A 79 -1.23 -8.24 5.28
N VAL A 80 -0.41 -7.38 5.86
CA VAL A 80 -0.78 -6.56 7.00
C VAL A 80 -0.50 -5.08 6.73
N LEU A 81 -1.32 -4.22 7.30
CA LEU A 81 -1.16 -2.79 7.25
C LEU A 81 -1.25 -2.17 8.65
N VAL A 82 -0.69 -0.98 8.79
CA VAL A 82 -0.73 -0.15 9.99
C VAL A 82 -1.14 1.25 9.59
N ASP A 83 -2.23 1.76 10.18
CA ASP A 83 -2.68 3.13 9.99
C ASP A 83 -2.15 4.03 11.13
N MET A 84 -1.57 5.15 10.74
CA MET A 84 -1.09 6.22 11.62
C MET A 84 -1.88 7.48 11.34
N TYR A 85 -2.59 8.00 12.35
CA TYR A 85 -3.45 9.17 12.20
C TYR A 85 -2.74 10.45 12.64
N PHE A 86 -2.78 11.45 11.78
CA PHE A 86 -2.27 12.79 12.04
C PHE A 86 -3.45 13.77 12.06
N GLY A 87 -3.96 14.05 13.27
CA GLY A 87 -5.19 14.78 13.46
C GLY A 87 -6.42 13.98 12.98
N ARG A 88 -7.44 14.69 12.49
CA ARG A 88 -8.73 14.08 12.10
C ARG A 88 -8.79 13.66 10.63
N ARG A 89 -7.92 14.20 9.78
CA ARG A 89 -8.03 14.16 8.32
C ARG A 89 -6.91 13.43 7.61
N MET A 90 -5.73 13.36 8.19
CA MET A 90 -4.59 12.74 7.52
C MET A 90 -4.30 11.37 8.08
N VAL A 91 -4.09 10.41 7.19
CA VAL A 91 -3.73 9.03 7.53
C VAL A 91 -2.51 8.64 6.73
N ALA A 92 -1.47 8.14 7.40
CA ALA A 92 -0.38 7.45 6.74
C ALA A 92 -0.54 5.95 6.98
N THR A 93 -0.52 5.16 5.92
CA THR A 93 -0.63 3.70 5.98
C THR A 93 0.65 3.05 5.50
N LEU A 94 1.28 2.26 6.36
CA LEU A 94 2.36 1.35 5.98
C LEU A 94 1.78 -0.03 5.76
N SER A 95 2.16 -0.72 4.69
CA SER A 95 1.73 -2.09 4.43
C SER A 95 2.85 -2.96 3.89
N PHE A 96 2.74 -4.26 4.19
CA PHE A 96 3.62 -5.30 3.68
C PHE A 96 2.79 -6.52 3.30
N ALA A 97 3.03 -7.07 2.10
CA ALA A 97 2.30 -8.22 1.59
C ALA A 97 3.18 -9.12 0.72
N PRO A 98 3.37 -10.39 1.08
CA PRO A 98 3.78 -11.43 0.15
C PRO A 98 2.65 -11.74 -0.83
N GLY A 99 3.01 -12.19 -2.04
CA GLY A 99 2.02 -12.57 -3.04
C GLY A 99 2.62 -13.30 -4.23
N TYR A 100 1.73 -13.85 -5.05
CA TYR A 100 2.05 -14.51 -6.31
C TYR A 100 2.00 -13.50 -7.46
N TYR A 101 3.11 -13.35 -8.16
CA TYR A 101 3.25 -12.48 -9.32
C TYR A 101 3.39 -13.28 -10.59
N ALA A 102 2.55 -13.02 -11.58
CA ALA A 102 2.68 -13.54 -12.92
C ALA A 102 3.00 -12.39 -13.88
N LYS A 103 4.12 -12.46 -14.56
CA LYS A 103 4.64 -11.36 -15.39
C LYS A 103 3.78 -11.07 -16.64
N GLY A 104 3.03 -12.07 -17.14
CA GLY A 104 2.35 -11.93 -18.42
C GLY A 104 3.28 -11.49 -19.54
N GLY A 105 2.89 -10.44 -20.27
CA GLY A 105 3.75 -9.74 -21.24
C GLY A 105 4.67 -8.68 -20.64
N GLY A 106 4.56 -8.42 -19.34
CA GLY A 106 5.24 -7.36 -18.64
C GLY A 106 6.62 -7.70 -18.08
N LYS A 107 6.99 -6.98 -17.02
CA LYS A 107 8.31 -7.07 -16.41
C LYS A 107 8.52 -8.39 -15.69
N ASP A 108 9.63 -9.06 -15.97
CA ASP A 108 10.09 -10.24 -15.24
C ASP A 108 10.83 -9.81 -13.96
N LEU A 109 10.21 -10.04 -12.80
CA LEU A 109 10.78 -9.73 -11.48
C LEU A 109 11.70 -10.82 -10.94
N GLY A 110 11.80 -11.96 -11.64
CA GLY A 110 12.80 -13.00 -11.36
C GLY A 110 12.31 -14.12 -10.45
N ASN A 111 11.13 -14.01 -9.88
CA ASN A 111 10.45 -15.05 -9.10
C ASN A 111 8.92 -14.82 -9.15
N ASP A 112 8.15 -15.87 -8.92
CA ASP A 112 6.69 -15.77 -8.79
C ASP A 112 6.28 -15.32 -7.39
N LEU A 113 7.11 -15.56 -6.36
CA LEU A 113 6.90 -15.01 -5.03
C LEU A 113 7.54 -13.63 -4.93
N GLU A 114 6.69 -12.62 -4.79
CA GLU A 114 7.10 -11.22 -4.63
C GLU A 114 6.54 -10.62 -3.35
N PHE A 115 7.29 -9.69 -2.77
CA PHE A 115 6.93 -8.96 -1.56
C PHE A 115 6.68 -7.51 -1.91
N ARG A 116 5.53 -6.98 -1.51
CA ARG A 116 5.17 -5.57 -1.69
C ARG A 116 5.29 -4.83 -0.37
N SER A 117 6.11 -3.78 -0.33
CA SER A 117 6.16 -2.79 0.74
C SER A 117 5.56 -1.49 0.21
N GLN A 118 4.69 -0.82 0.97
CA GLN A 118 4.01 0.40 0.54
C GLN A 118 3.89 1.42 1.65
N LEU A 119 4.04 2.69 1.29
CA LEU A 119 3.63 3.85 2.07
C LEU A 119 2.53 4.59 1.31
N GLU A 120 1.40 4.84 1.97
CA GLU A 120 0.29 5.64 1.48
C GLU A 120 0.06 6.82 2.41
N ILE A 121 -0.20 8.01 1.84
CA ILE A 121 -0.66 9.19 2.56
C ILE A 121 -2.03 9.55 1.99
N ALA A 122 -3.05 9.59 2.85
CA ALA A 122 -4.43 9.80 2.45
C ALA A 122 -5.13 10.90 3.27
N TYR A 123 -6.02 11.62 2.60
CA TYR A 123 -7.01 12.48 3.24
C TYR A 123 -8.26 11.66 3.54
N ARG A 124 -8.73 11.72 4.79
CA ARG A 124 -9.94 11.06 5.27
C ARG A 124 -11.11 12.05 5.30
N PHE A 125 -12.17 11.73 4.57
CA PHE A 125 -13.41 12.48 4.50
C PHE A 125 -14.30 12.24 5.74
N ASP A 126 -15.41 12.96 5.85
CA ASP A 126 -16.34 12.85 6.99
C ASP A 126 -17.09 11.50 6.98
N ASP A 127 -17.37 10.93 5.82
CA ASP A 127 -17.94 9.60 5.61
C ASP A 127 -16.92 8.48 5.81
N ARG A 128 -15.69 8.82 6.26
CA ARG A 128 -14.53 7.95 6.46
C ARG A 128 -13.91 7.43 5.19
N SER A 129 -14.43 7.70 4.00
CA SER A 129 -13.71 7.39 2.76
C SER A 129 -12.36 8.10 2.72
N ARG A 130 -11.41 7.57 1.95
CA ARG A 130 -10.04 8.08 1.89
C ARG A 130 -9.59 8.26 0.45
N LEU A 131 -8.99 9.39 0.17
CA LEU A 131 -8.30 9.64 -1.09
C LEU A 131 -6.81 9.85 -0.80
N GLY A 132 -5.96 9.06 -1.37
CA GLY A 132 -4.53 9.08 -1.09
C GLY A 132 -3.65 8.77 -2.27
N MET A 133 -2.36 9.04 -2.08
CA MET A 133 -1.30 8.62 -2.97
C MET A 133 -0.38 7.65 -2.26
N SER A 134 0.11 6.65 -2.99
CA SER A 134 1.05 5.67 -2.44
C SER A 134 2.22 5.43 -3.38
N ILE A 135 3.37 5.16 -2.75
CA ILE A 135 4.52 4.57 -3.41
C ILE A 135 4.72 3.17 -2.86
N SER A 136 4.98 2.21 -3.73
CA SER A 136 5.28 0.84 -3.34
C SER A 136 6.49 0.29 -4.06
N HIS A 137 7.19 -0.61 -3.38
CA HIS A 137 8.27 -1.41 -3.91
C HIS A 137 7.85 -2.87 -3.94
N LEU A 138 8.03 -3.52 -5.09
CA LEU A 138 7.76 -4.94 -5.29
C LEU A 138 9.07 -5.63 -5.62
N SER A 139 9.45 -6.67 -4.87
CA SER A 139 10.69 -7.43 -5.07
C SER A 139 10.63 -8.82 -4.43
N ASN A 140 11.44 -9.75 -4.93
CA ASN A 140 11.51 -11.11 -4.40
C ASN A 140 12.51 -11.29 -3.24
N ALA A 141 12.98 -10.20 -2.63
CA ALA A 141 13.97 -10.24 -1.54
C ALA A 141 15.24 -11.10 -1.87
N SER A 142 15.60 -11.19 -3.13
CA SER A 142 16.72 -12.00 -3.63
C SER A 142 16.57 -13.52 -3.46
N ILE A 143 15.34 -14.02 -3.31
CA ILE A 143 15.04 -15.46 -3.31
C ILE A 143 15.22 -16.05 -4.71
N GLY A 144 14.90 -15.28 -5.75
CA GLY A 144 15.08 -15.68 -7.15
C GLY A 144 16.54 -15.54 -7.64
N LYS A 145 16.79 -15.99 -8.87
CA LYS A 145 18.11 -15.85 -9.53
C LYS A 145 18.47 -14.39 -9.84
N LYS A 146 17.48 -13.52 -9.94
CA LYS A 146 17.59 -12.07 -10.13
C LYS A 146 16.51 -11.36 -9.31
N ASN A 147 16.77 -10.13 -8.92
CA ASN A 147 15.82 -9.30 -8.17
C ASN A 147 15.87 -7.85 -8.69
N PRO A 148 15.31 -7.58 -9.89
CA PRO A 148 15.35 -6.24 -10.48
C PRO A 148 14.47 -5.25 -9.70
N GLY A 149 13.47 -5.74 -8.99
CA GLY A 149 12.49 -4.93 -8.28
C GLY A 149 11.71 -3.96 -9.17
N THR A 150 10.70 -3.32 -8.62
CA THR A 150 9.93 -2.27 -9.29
C THR A 150 9.34 -1.29 -8.29
N GLU A 151 9.30 -0.01 -8.65
CA GLU A 151 8.63 1.06 -7.90
C GLU A 151 7.35 1.46 -8.62
N ASN A 152 6.26 1.59 -7.86
CA ASN A 152 4.95 1.95 -8.39
C ASN A 152 4.40 3.17 -7.66
N LEU A 153 3.73 4.05 -8.40
CA LEU A 153 3.06 5.23 -7.87
C LEU A 153 1.57 5.14 -8.16
N MET A 154 0.73 5.22 -7.13
CA MET A 154 -0.71 5.03 -7.24
C MET A 154 -1.50 6.18 -6.62
N LEU A 155 -2.65 6.48 -7.22
CA LEU A 155 -3.75 7.20 -6.59
C LEU A 155 -4.77 6.16 -6.11
N THR A 156 -5.18 6.26 -4.84
CA THR A 156 -6.08 5.28 -4.21
C THR A 156 -7.32 5.99 -3.67
N TYR A 157 -8.50 5.42 -3.94
CA TYR A 157 -9.74 5.79 -3.27
C TYR A 157 -10.28 4.58 -2.51
N ALA A 158 -10.36 4.71 -1.18
CA ALA A 158 -10.85 3.66 -0.27
C ALA A 158 -12.25 4.05 0.25
N VAL A 159 -13.23 3.17 0.03
CA VAL A 159 -14.63 3.36 0.39
C VAL A 159 -14.97 2.44 1.56
N PRO A 160 -15.61 2.94 2.64
CA PRO A 160 -16.14 2.09 3.69
C PRO A 160 -17.12 1.05 3.14
N VAL A 161 -16.96 -0.23 3.54
CA VAL A 161 -17.82 -1.32 3.05
C VAL A 161 -19.29 -1.07 3.37
N ARG A 162 -19.59 -0.54 4.57
CA ARG A 162 -20.96 -0.15 4.95
C ARG A 162 -21.55 0.92 4.03
N GLY A 163 -20.73 1.83 3.51
CA GLY A 163 -21.17 2.86 2.56
C GLY A 163 -21.50 2.31 1.16
N LEU A 164 -21.03 1.11 0.81
CA LEU A 164 -21.29 0.47 -0.48
C LEU A 164 -22.62 -0.32 -0.49
N PHE A 165 -23.01 -0.88 0.65
CA PHE A 165 -24.16 -1.80 0.75
C PHE A 165 -25.36 -1.21 1.48
N GLY A 166 -25.28 0.06 1.94
CA GLY A 166 -26.30 0.68 2.77
C GLY A 166 -26.29 0.18 4.22
N ASP A 167 -26.91 0.94 5.11
CA ASP A 167 -27.18 0.48 6.48
C ASP A 167 -28.30 -0.55 6.42
N TRP A 168 -27.99 -1.84 6.61
CA TRP A 168 -28.95 -2.91 6.86
C TRP A 168 -29.12 -3.10 8.37
#